data_d19214c8c0753bd3e4f01193131ba641
#
_entry.id   d19214c8c0753bd3e4f01193131ba641
#
_cell.length_a   1.000
_cell.length_b   1.000
_cell.length_c   1.000
_cell.angle_alpha   90.00
_cell.angle_beta   90.00
_cell.angle_gamma   90.00
#
_symmetry.space_group_name_H-M   'P 1'
#
loop_
_entity.id
_entity.type
_entity.pdbx_description
1 polymer ?
#
loop_
_entity_poly.entity_id
_entity_poly.type
_entity_poly.pdbx_seq_one_letter_code
_entity_poly.pdbx_strand_id
1 'polypeptide(L)'
;MNTACRHITPDALSEEYYQISPEILGKFPKHRPPLTLYVFREDSVTLVPTFLQGCFLNKDKQEELGRLCTEGRVFVARTDHPIYAQHISEQLDLVLLDQNLKEQEIIEIFQCSLPRRIDAFLDQPVKETFTRLQSDILVLTEYIWNDPFRIRGLFRHLYRDNDLSRHEYNVGIVGLLLYLIAREKELHRKTLDRLALGLFIHDIGLRKIPQFVLAKTTTLKREEEDKIRHHPLVGARVIRNLGIAYDEVVQCVLEHHERLDGSGYPQKKRDREISISGKICALADSFSAMTSQRPYSACIPPAEAAVALLQDRKYDKRLATILLSALHTI
;
A
#
# COMPACT_ATOMS: atom_id res chain seq x y z
N MET A 1 -2.36 13.21 -36.77
CA MET A 1 -2.88 11.85 -36.63
C MET A 1 -4.34 11.96 -36.24
N ASN A 2 -5.24 11.34 -37.00
CA ASN A 2 -6.70 11.51 -36.93
C ASN A 2 -7.24 11.09 -35.54
N THR A 3 -7.58 12.07 -34.70
CA THR A 3 -8.47 11.86 -33.55
C THR A 3 -9.92 11.85 -34.06
N ALA A 4 -10.35 10.69 -34.53
CA ALA A 4 -11.71 10.50 -35.01
C ALA A 4 -12.68 10.64 -33.83
N CYS A 5 -13.71 11.50 -34.01
CA CYS A 5 -14.90 11.46 -33.15
C CYS A 5 -15.48 10.03 -33.21
N ARG A 6 -15.45 9.30 -32.11
CA ARG A 6 -16.10 7.99 -32.02
C ARG A 6 -17.50 8.16 -31.43
N HIS A 7 -18.52 7.68 -32.16
CA HIS A 7 -19.83 7.43 -31.56
C HIS A 7 -19.65 6.35 -30.49
N ILE A 8 -19.99 6.67 -29.25
CA ILE A 8 -19.82 5.77 -28.10
C ILE A 8 -21.19 5.44 -27.56
N THR A 9 -21.52 4.14 -27.49
CA THR A 9 -22.72 3.67 -26.79
C THR A 9 -22.56 3.88 -25.28
N PRO A 10 -23.64 4.05 -24.51
CA PRO A 10 -23.56 4.25 -23.06
C PRO A 10 -22.75 3.15 -22.34
N ASP A 11 -22.83 1.91 -22.78
CA ASP A 11 -22.08 0.78 -22.22
C ASP A 11 -20.57 0.88 -22.51
N ALA A 12 -20.19 1.26 -23.74
CA ALA A 12 -18.79 1.49 -24.10
C ALA A 12 -18.19 2.70 -23.40
N LEU A 13 -19.01 3.66 -22.98
CA LEU A 13 -18.56 4.86 -22.26
C LEU A 13 -17.93 4.49 -20.91
N SER A 14 -18.53 3.58 -20.14
CA SER A 14 -18.03 3.15 -18.83
C SER A 14 -16.86 2.15 -18.94
N GLU A 15 -16.69 1.48 -20.08
CA GLU A 15 -15.59 0.54 -20.30
C GLU A 15 -14.29 1.23 -20.72
N GLU A 16 -14.38 2.22 -21.62
CA GLU A 16 -13.21 2.90 -22.21
C GLU A 16 -12.87 4.22 -21.52
N TYR A 17 -13.82 4.82 -20.82
CA TYR A 17 -13.66 6.13 -20.17
C TYR A 17 -14.23 6.09 -18.76
N TYR A 18 -13.82 7.05 -17.94
CA TYR A 18 -14.45 7.36 -16.66
C TYR A 18 -14.59 8.86 -16.47
N GLN A 19 -15.69 9.24 -15.85
CA GLN A 19 -16.01 10.62 -15.51
C GLN A 19 -15.12 11.08 -14.37
N ILE A 20 -14.64 12.33 -14.41
CA ILE A 20 -13.91 12.92 -13.29
C ILE A 20 -14.80 13.91 -12.55
N SER A 21 -14.67 13.93 -11.22
CA SER A 21 -15.36 14.87 -10.36
C SER A 21 -14.64 16.24 -10.31
N PRO A 22 -15.36 17.32 -9.91
CA PRO A 22 -14.73 18.63 -9.71
C PRO A 22 -13.61 18.61 -8.66
N GLU A 23 -13.73 17.75 -7.64
CA GLU A 23 -12.72 17.58 -6.59
C GLU A 23 -11.42 17.05 -7.18
N ILE A 24 -11.50 16.05 -8.07
CA ILE A 24 -10.35 15.46 -8.76
C ILE A 24 -9.76 16.46 -9.75
N LEU A 25 -10.61 17.12 -10.56
CA LEU A 25 -10.15 18.15 -11.48
C LEU A 25 -9.41 19.28 -10.76
N GLY A 26 -9.87 19.68 -9.58
CA GLY A 26 -9.25 20.70 -8.74
C GLY A 26 -7.81 20.38 -8.31
N LYS A 27 -7.40 19.10 -8.40
CA LYS A 27 -6.05 18.62 -8.07
C LYS A 27 -5.10 18.57 -9.29
N PHE A 28 -5.64 18.68 -10.49
CA PHE A 28 -4.81 18.78 -11.69
C PHE A 28 -4.12 20.15 -11.79
N PRO A 29 -2.96 20.22 -12.46
CA PRO A 29 -2.31 21.50 -12.76
C PRO A 29 -3.26 22.40 -13.55
N LYS A 30 -3.62 23.56 -12.99
CA LYS A 30 -4.63 24.49 -13.52
C LYS A 30 -4.39 24.94 -14.97
N HIS A 31 -3.11 25.09 -15.34
CA HIS A 31 -2.74 25.67 -16.64
C HIS A 31 -2.44 24.63 -17.72
N ARG A 32 -2.12 23.39 -17.35
CA ARG A 32 -1.78 22.33 -18.30
C ARG A 32 -2.27 21.00 -17.78
N PRO A 33 -3.34 20.44 -18.38
CA PRO A 33 -3.83 19.15 -17.96
C PRO A 33 -2.75 18.07 -18.20
N PRO A 34 -2.56 17.14 -17.24
CA PRO A 34 -1.53 16.11 -17.34
C PRO A 34 -1.87 15.02 -18.34
N LEU A 35 -3.13 14.97 -18.76
CA LEU A 35 -3.70 14.02 -19.71
C LEU A 35 -4.78 14.71 -20.54
N THR A 36 -5.22 14.07 -21.62
CA THR A 36 -6.28 14.61 -22.48
C THR A 36 -7.63 14.43 -21.79
N LEU A 37 -8.40 15.55 -21.68
CA LEU A 37 -9.75 15.53 -21.15
C LEU A 37 -10.74 15.56 -22.29
N TYR A 38 -11.69 14.64 -22.23
CA TYR A 38 -12.76 14.47 -23.20
C TYR A 38 -14.04 15.09 -22.68
N VAL A 39 -14.78 15.75 -23.56
CA VAL A 39 -16.06 16.36 -23.21
C VAL A 39 -17.19 15.60 -23.93
N PHE A 40 -18.18 15.19 -23.18
CA PHE A 40 -19.38 14.58 -23.71
C PHE A 40 -20.28 15.66 -24.36
N ARG A 41 -20.58 15.45 -25.61
CA ARG A 41 -21.52 16.29 -26.40
C ARG A 41 -22.87 15.60 -26.52
N GLU A 42 -23.89 16.20 -25.95
CA GLU A 42 -25.25 15.65 -25.92
C GLU A 42 -25.91 15.66 -27.30
N ASP A 43 -25.61 16.68 -28.11
CA ASP A 43 -26.14 16.86 -29.47
C ASP A 43 -25.77 15.73 -30.45
N SER A 44 -24.57 15.20 -30.29
CA SER A 44 -24.01 14.17 -31.15
C SER A 44 -23.80 12.80 -30.45
N VAL A 45 -24.06 12.74 -29.13
CA VAL A 45 -23.81 11.57 -28.29
C VAL A 45 -22.36 11.04 -28.47
N THR A 46 -21.40 11.96 -28.45
CA THR A 46 -19.98 11.64 -28.69
C THR A 46 -19.07 12.24 -27.61
N LEU A 47 -17.96 11.55 -27.35
CA LEU A 47 -16.84 12.11 -26.60
C LEU A 47 -15.84 12.76 -27.55
N VAL A 48 -15.52 14.02 -27.29
CA VAL A 48 -14.59 14.80 -28.09
C VAL A 48 -13.39 15.18 -27.24
N PRO A 49 -12.13 14.90 -27.67
CA PRO A 49 -10.94 15.38 -26.99
C PRO A 49 -10.90 16.92 -27.11
N THR A 50 -11.13 17.59 -26.00
CA THR A 50 -11.31 19.06 -25.98
C THR A 50 -10.14 19.77 -25.33
N PHE A 51 -9.63 19.24 -24.19
CA PHE A 51 -8.49 19.82 -23.49
C PHE A 51 -7.32 18.84 -23.60
N LEU A 52 -6.42 19.12 -24.53
CA LEU A 52 -5.33 18.21 -24.86
C LEU A 52 -4.23 18.23 -23.79
N GLN A 53 -3.61 17.07 -23.56
CA GLN A 53 -2.49 16.88 -22.64
C GLN A 53 -1.38 17.94 -22.87
N GLY A 54 -0.94 18.59 -21.81
CA GLY A 54 0.15 19.57 -21.81
C GLY A 54 -0.15 20.90 -22.49
N CYS A 55 -1.32 21.05 -23.15
CA CYS A 55 -1.71 22.32 -23.76
C CYS A 55 -2.05 23.37 -22.71
N PHE A 56 -1.64 24.62 -22.96
CA PHE A 56 -1.92 25.73 -22.05
C PHE A 56 -3.40 26.10 -22.05
N LEU A 57 -4.01 26.13 -20.88
CA LEU A 57 -5.37 26.62 -20.65
C LEU A 57 -5.33 28.06 -20.13
N ASN A 58 -5.89 28.97 -20.91
CA ASN A 58 -6.17 30.34 -20.45
C ASN A 58 -7.33 30.33 -19.44
N LYS A 59 -7.61 31.47 -18.83
CA LYS A 59 -8.61 31.60 -17.78
C LYS A 59 -10.00 31.17 -18.25
N ASP A 60 -10.40 31.59 -19.46
CA ASP A 60 -11.73 31.26 -20.02
C ASP A 60 -11.89 29.75 -20.22
N LYS A 61 -10.86 29.06 -20.71
CA LYS A 61 -10.86 27.59 -20.86
C LYS A 61 -10.86 26.86 -19.52
N GLN A 62 -10.22 27.41 -18.50
CA GLN A 62 -10.26 26.82 -17.14
C GLN A 62 -11.67 26.95 -16.56
N GLU A 63 -12.34 28.09 -16.71
CA GLU A 63 -13.72 28.31 -16.26
C GLU A 63 -14.68 27.42 -17.04
N GLU A 64 -14.53 27.27 -18.35
CA GLU A 64 -15.30 26.36 -19.18
C GLU A 64 -15.13 24.89 -18.72
N LEU A 65 -13.89 24.45 -18.51
CA LEU A 65 -13.58 23.10 -18.05
C LEU A 65 -14.21 22.84 -16.68
N GLY A 66 -14.12 23.79 -15.73
CA GLY A 66 -14.72 23.68 -14.42
C GLY A 66 -16.25 23.54 -14.48
N ARG A 67 -16.91 24.35 -15.32
CA ARG A 67 -18.37 24.26 -15.55
C ARG A 67 -18.76 22.90 -16.12
N LEU A 68 -18.10 22.47 -17.22
CA LEU A 68 -18.36 21.17 -17.85
C LEU A 68 -18.15 20.00 -16.89
N CYS A 69 -17.16 20.10 -16.01
CA CYS A 69 -16.89 19.08 -14.99
C CYS A 69 -18.01 19.03 -13.94
N THR A 70 -18.49 20.20 -13.49
CA THR A 70 -19.64 20.28 -12.58
C THR A 70 -20.92 19.73 -13.20
N GLU A 71 -21.09 19.89 -14.51
CA GLU A 71 -22.19 19.31 -15.28
C GLU A 71 -22.03 17.79 -15.52
N GLY A 72 -20.92 17.15 -15.06
CA GLY A 72 -20.64 15.73 -15.23
C GLY A 72 -20.27 15.34 -16.67
N ARG A 73 -19.78 16.28 -17.47
CA ARG A 73 -19.51 16.10 -18.91
C ARG A 73 -18.04 15.90 -19.26
N VAL A 74 -17.15 15.83 -18.25
CA VAL A 74 -15.70 15.66 -18.44
C VAL A 74 -15.28 14.25 -18.13
N PHE A 75 -14.54 13.63 -19.05
CA PHE A 75 -14.12 12.24 -19.01
C PHE A 75 -12.61 12.11 -19.28
N VAL A 76 -12.04 11.00 -18.80
CA VAL A 76 -10.65 10.57 -19.02
C VAL A 76 -10.68 9.21 -19.67
N ALA A 77 -9.78 8.95 -20.62
CA ALA A 77 -9.64 7.62 -21.19
C ALA A 77 -8.95 6.66 -20.21
N ARG A 78 -9.43 5.43 -20.08
CA ARG A 78 -8.82 4.41 -19.21
C ARG A 78 -7.41 4.01 -19.67
N THR A 79 -7.09 4.23 -20.95
CA THR A 79 -5.72 4.09 -21.45
C THR A 79 -4.72 5.05 -20.80
N ASP A 80 -5.19 6.19 -20.28
CA ASP A 80 -4.37 7.19 -19.57
C ASP A 80 -4.34 6.94 -18.05
N HIS A 81 -4.90 5.80 -17.59
CA HIS A 81 -4.95 5.44 -16.18
C HIS A 81 -3.60 5.55 -15.46
N PRO A 82 -2.44 5.13 -16.03
CA PRO A 82 -1.15 5.27 -15.33
C PRO A 82 -0.81 6.73 -14.98
N ILE A 83 -1.15 7.68 -15.85
CA ILE A 83 -0.94 9.11 -15.61
C ILE A 83 -1.95 9.63 -14.58
N TYR A 84 -3.21 9.21 -14.70
CA TYR A 84 -4.26 9.53 -13.75
C TYR A 84 -3.95 9.00 -12.34
N ALA A 85 -3.56 7.73 -12.24
CA ALA A 85 -3.15 7.09 -10.99
C ALA A 85 -1.97 7.82 -10.33
N GLN A 86 -0.99 8.30 -11.12
CA GLN A 86 0.12 9.08 -10.59
C GLN A 86 -0.36 10.38 -9.93
N HIS A 87 -1.33 11.08 -10.50
CA HIS A 87 -1.88 12.30 -9.91
C HIS A 87 -2.71 12.03 -8.67
N ILE A 88 -3.55 10.99 -8.68
CA ILE A 88 -4.33 10.59 -7.52
C ILE A 88 -3.41 10.08 -6.40
N SER A 89 -2.31 9.40 -6.73
CA SER A 89 -1.36 8.89 -5.73
C SER A 89 -0.69 9.98 -4.88
N GLU A 90 -0.69 11.22 -5.34
CA GLU A 90 -0.23 12.37 -4.54
C GLU A 90 -1.25 12.77 -3.46
N GLN A 91 -2.54 12.44 -3.67
CA GLN A 91 -3.65 12.72 -2.76
C GLN A 91 -4.57 11.50 -2.73
N LEU A 92 -4.17 10.50 -1.99
CA LEU A 92 -4.77 9.17 -1.99
C LEU A 92 -6.22 9.16 -1.50
N ASP A 93 -6.65 10.16 -0.71
CA ASP A 93 -8.02 10.36 -0.27
C ASP A 93 -9.03 10.45 -1.43
N LEU A 94 -8.58 10.87 -2.62
CA LEU A 94 -9.43 10.90 -3.81
C LEU A 94 -9.92 9.51 -4.27
N VAL A 95 -9.20 8.45 -3.93
CA VAL A 95 -9.62 7.07 -4.21
C VAL A 95 -10.96 6.74 -3.54
N LEU A 96 -11.23 7.32 -2.37
CA LEU A 96 -12.50 7.11 -1.65
C LEU A 96 -13.67 7.90 -2.25
N LEU A 97 -13.39 8.96 -3.00
CA LEU A 97 -14.36 9.85 -3.60
C LEU A 97 -14.71 9.47 -5.04
N ASP A 98 -13.81 8.83 -5.75
CA ASP A 98 -14.01 8.46 -7.14
C ASP A 98 -14.78 7.14 -7.27
N GLN A 99 -16.07 7.26 -7.58
CA GLN A 99 -16.96 6.11 -7.78
C GLN A 99 -16.78 5.40 -9.12
N ASN A 100 -15.97 5.94 -10.02
CA ASN A 100 -15.78 5.42 -11.38
C ASN A 100 -14.54 4.54 -11.51
N LEU A 101 -13.69 4.49 -10.47
CA LEU A 101 -12.53 3.62 -10.44
C LEU A 101 -12.95 2.15 -10.26
N LYS A 102 -12.39 1.28 -11.08
CA LYS A 102 -12.50 -0.17 -10.90
C LYS A 102 -11.60 -0.61 -9.75
N GLU A 103 -11.93 -1.71 -9.10
CA GLU A 103 -11.13 -2.28 -8.00
C GLU A 103 -9.65 -2.45 -8.38
N GLN A 104 -9.39 -2.96 -9.61
CA GLN A 104 -8.03 -3.12 -10.12
C GLN A 104 -7.27 -1.78 -10.20
N GLU A 105 -7.93 -0.72 -10.65
CA GLU A 105 -7.34 0.63 -10.75
C GLU A 105 -7.02 1.20 -9.37
N ILE A 106 -7.87 0.94 -8.37
CA ILE A 106 -7.63 1.31 -6.97
C ILE A 106 -6.42 0.57 -6.41
N ILE A 107 -6.31 -0.74 -6.67
CA ILE A 107 -5.16 -1.55 -6.25
C ILE A 107 -3.86 -0.97 -6.82
N GLU A 108 -3.83 -0.63 -8.11
CA GLU A 108 -2.67 -0.04 -8.79
C GLU A 108 -2.28 1.32 -8.18
N ILE A 109 -3.27 2.14 -7.80
CA ILE A 109 -3.02 3.42 -7.11
C ILE A 109 -2.36 3.17 -5.75
N PHE A 110 -2.86 2.24 -4.91
CA PHE A 110 -2.23 1.90 -3.64
C PHE A 110 -0.82 1.33 -3.82
N GLN A 111 -0.61 0.45 -4.78
CA GLN A 111 0.70 -0.08 -5.12
C GLN A 111 1.68 1.01 -5.58
N CYS A 112 1.22 2.00 -6.33
CA CYS A 112 2.06 3.09 -6.77
C CYS A 112 2.41 4.06 -5.63
N SER A 113 1.46 4.37 -4.75
CA SER A 113 1.60 5.44 -3.75
C SER A 113 2.26 4.98 -2.46
N LEU A 114 1.78 3.89 -1.84
CA LEU A 114 2.22 3.48 -0.52
C LEU A 114 3.73 3.15 -0.43
N PRO A 115 4.34 2.37 -1.34
CA PRO A 115 5.79 2.14 -1.27
C PRO A 115 6.61 3.42 -1.37
N ARG A 116 6.20 4.40 -2.17
CA ARG A 116 6.87 5.71 -2.26
C ARG A 116 6.78 6.50 -0.96
N ARG A 117 5.62 6.48 -0.30
CA ARG A 117 5.42 7.14 1.00
C ARG A 117 6.21 6.46 2.11
N ILE A 118 6.22 5.12 2.11
CA ILE A 118 7.04 4.32 3.03
C ILE A 118 8.51 4.66 2.82
N ASP A 119 9.02 4.62 1.60
CA ASP A 119 10.41 4.93 1.29
C ASP A 119 10.81 6.34 1.74
N ALA A 120 10.00 7.35 1.41
CA ALA A 120 10.23 8.72 1.85
C ALA A 120 10.26 8.87 3.39
N PHE A 121 9.40 8.13 4.10
CA PHE A 121 9.40 8.13 5.56
C PHE A 121 10.59 7.37 6.14
N LEU A 122 10.93 6.21 5.59
CA LEU A 122 12.08 5.44 6.04
C LEU A 122 13.40 6.20 5.83
N ASP A 123 13.53 6.94 4.73
CA ASP A 123 14.71 7.78 4.45
C ASP A 123 14.82 8.97 5.39
N GLN A 124 13.71 9.64 5.61
CA GLN A 124 13.64 10.84 6.47
C GLN A 124 12.52 10.67 7.50
N PRO A 125 12.76 9.97 8.63
CA PRO A 125 11.76 9.73 9.65
C PRO A 125 11.56 11.00 10.50
N VAL A 126 10.82 11.96 9.94
CA VAL A 126 10.42 13.22 10.57
C VAL A 126 8.90 13.32 10.64
N LYS A 127 8.39 14.26 11.44
CA LYS A 127 6.95 14.40 11.66
C LYS A 127 6.17 14.64 10.37
N GLU A 128 6.72 15.38 9.43
CA GLU A 128 6.05 15.70 8.15
C GLU A 128 5.85 14.45 7.29
N THR A 129 6.91 13.68 7.03
CA THR A 129 6.83 12.44 6.24
C THR A 129 5.98 11.39 6.95
N PHE A 130 6.04 11.31 8.28
CA PHE A 130 5.18 10.47 9.08
C PHE A 130 3.70 10.83 8.91
N THR A 131 3.33 12.11 9.02
CA THR A 131 1.94 12.55 8.88
C THR A 131 1.37 12.22 7.51
N ARG A 132 2.16 12.38 6.45
CA ARG A 132 1.77 12.01 5.09
C ARG A 132 1.55 10.50 4.96
N LEU A 133 2.49 9.69 5.43
CA LEU A 133 2.36 8.23 5.42
C LEU A 133 1.15 7.77 6.24
N GLN A 134 0.96 8.32 7.43
CA GLN A 134 -0.18 8.01 8.28
C GLN A 134 -1.51 8.34 7.59
N SER A 135 -1.61 9.49 6.92
CA SER A 135 -2.80 9.86 6.15
C SER A 135 -3.10 8.83 5.04
N ASP A 136 -2.09 8.43 4.29
CA ASP A 136 -2.26 7.46 3.19
C ASP A 136 -2.65 6.06 3.73
N ILE A 137 -2.09 5.64 4.86
CA ILE A 137 -2.48 4.39 5.54
C ILE A 137 -3.93 4.46 6.03
N LEU A 138 -4.38 5.61 6.55
CA LEU A 138 -5.77 5.78 6.98
C LEU A 138 -6.74 5.68 5.79
N VAL A 139 -6.38 6.16 4.61
CA VAL A 139 -7.17 5.96 3.39
C VAL A 139 -7.28 4.48 3.03
N LEU A 140 -6.16 3.74 3.08
CA LEU A 140 -6.17 2.29 2.84
C LEU A 140 -7.07 1.57 3.86
N THR A 141 -6.93 1.88 5.14
CA THR A 141 -7.73 1.22 6.18
C THR A 141 -9.21 1.60 6.10
N GLU A 142 -9.55 2.83 5.66
CA GLU A 142 -10.92 3.22 5.33
C GLU A 142 -11.49 2.42 4.17
N TYR A 143 -10.72 2.28 3.09
CA TYR A 143 -11.09 1.48 1.92
C TYR A 143 -11.41 0.02 2.29
N ILE A 144 -10.57 -0.57 3.15
CA ILE A 144 -10.75 -1.94 3.63
C ILE A 144 -11.87 -2.03 4.68
N TRP A 145 -12.04 -1.01 5.53
CA TRP A 145 -13.08 -0.99 6.56
C TRP A 145 -14.48 -0.99 5.98
N ASN A 146 -14.68 -0.26 4.90
CA ASN A 146 -15.97 -0.20 4.19
C ASN A 146 -16.35 -1.55 3.55
N ASP A 147 -15.35 -2.34 3.14
CA ASP A 147 -15.53 -3.70 2.64
C ASP A 147 -14.26 -4.53 2.92
N PRO A 148 -14.26 -5.38 3.97
CA PRO A 148 -13.10 -6.20 4.32
C PRO A 148 -12.65 -7.20 3.24
N PHE A 149 -13.50 -7.54 2.27
CA PHE A 149 -13.12 -8.44 1.18
C PHE A 149 -12.12 -7.80 0.20
N ARG A 150 -12.06 -6.49 0.12
CA ARG A 150 -11.12 -5.72 -0.73
C ARG A 150 -9.65 -6.00 -0.43
N ILE A 151 -9.32 -6.41 0.80
CA ILE A 151 -7.95 -6.81 1.15
C ILE A 151 -7.46 -7.98 0.29
N ARG A 152 -8.34 -8.85 -0.20
CA ARG A 152 -7.99 -9.99 -1.04
C ARG A 152 -7.47 -9.55 -2.41
N GLY A 153 -8.05 -8.50 -2.98
CA GLY A 153 -7.55 -7.89 -4.22
C GLY A 153 -6.11 -7.40 -4.06
N LEU A 154 -5.83 -6.66 -2.98
CA LEU A 154 -4.48 -6.18 -2.66
C LEU A 154 -3.50 -7.35 -2.42
N PHE A 155 -3.92 -8.39 -1.73
CA PHE A 155 -3.11 -9.56 -1.43
C PHE A 155 -2.73 -10.37 -2.70
N ARG A 156 -3.55 -10.40 -3.74
CA ARG A 156 -3.21 -11.02 -5.04
C ARG A 156 -2.05 -10.31 -5.75
N HIS A 157 -1.82 -9.04 -5.44
CA HIS A 157 -0.88 -8.17 -6.13
C HIS A 157 0.35 -7.81 -5.28
N LEU A 158 0.82 -8.73 -4.42
CA LEU A 158 2.05 -8.54 -3.65
C LEU A 158 3.27 -8.46 -4.55
N TYR A 159 4.24 -7.65 -4.17
CA TYR A 159 5.52 -7.54 -4.87
C TYR A 159 6.39 -8.79 -4.68
N ARG A 160 7.17 -9.11 -5.70
CA ARG A 160 8.10 -10.25 -5.67
C ARG A 160 9.57 -9.85 -5.60
N ASP A 161 9.88 -8.60 -5.77
CA ASP A 161 11.22 -8.06 -5.68
C ASP A 161 11.62 -7.70 -4.24
N ASN A 162 12.94 -7.57 -4.01
CA ASN A 162 13.49 -7.31 -2.68
C ASN A 162 13.83 -5.82 -2.50
N ASP A 163 12.82 -4.97 -2.56
CA ASP A 163 12.91 -3.58 -2.16
C ASP A 163 12.32 -3.40 -0.76
N LEU A 164 12.98 -2.63 0.13
CA LEU A 164 12.54 -2.50 1.52
C LEU A 164 11.14 -1.91 1.62
N SER A 165 10.83 -0.87 0.86
CA SER A 165 9.51 -0.24 0.90
C SER A 165 8.40 -1.14 0.37
N ARG A 166 8.71 -1.99 -0.62
CA ARG A 166 7.79 -3.00 -1.14
C ARG A 166 7.64 -4.19 -0.19
N HIS A 167 8.71 -4.55 0.51
CA HIS A 167 8.62 -5.53 1.59
C HIS A 167 7.70 -5.04 2.71
N GLU A 168 7.87 -3.81 3.19
CA GLU A 168 6.99 -3.19 4.17
C GLU A 168 5.53 -3.14 3.69
N TYR A 169 5.31 -2.81 2.41
CA TYR A 169 3.98 -2.87 1.79
C TYR A 169 3.40 -4.28 1.86
N ASN A 170 4.14 -5.29 1.45
CA ASN A 170 3.70 -6.68 1.49
C ASN A 170 3.35 -7.12 2.91
N VAL A 171 4.21 -6.82 3.89
CA VAL A 171 3.95 -7.12 5.31
C VAL A 171 2.70 -6.41 5.81
N GLY A 172 2.50 -5.17 5.40
CA GLY A 172 1.29 -4.42 5.70
C GLY A 172 0.03 -5.11 5.19
N ILE A 173 -0.01 -5.49 3.92
CA ILE A 173 -1.18 -6.14 3.30
C ILE A 173 -1.42 -7.53 3.90
N VAL A 174 -0.38 -8.36 4.04
CA VAL A 174 -0.50 -9.71 4.64
C VAL A 174 -0.96 -9.62 6.09
N GLY A 175 -0.37 -8.74 6.89
CA GLY A 175 -0.73 -8.55 8.29
C GLY A 175 -2.17 -8.05 8.47
N LEU A 176 -2.63 -7.14 7.63
CA LEU A 176 -4.01 -6.67 7.63
C LEU A 176 -4.99 -7.79 7.26
N LEU A 177 -4.69 -8.61 6.25
CA LEU A 177 -5.48 -9.79 5.90
C LEU A 177 -5.62 -10.73 7.10
N LEU A 178 -4.50 -11.06 7.75
CA LEU A 178 -4.48 -11.93 8.92
C LEU A 178 -5.31 -11.36 10.07
N TYR A 179 -5.20 -10.06 10.34
CA TYR A 179 -5.94 -9.40 11.41
C TYR A 179 -7.45 -9.42 11.13
N LEU A 180 -7.87 -9.05 9.92
CA LEU A 180 -9.28 -8.99 9.54
C LEU A 180 -9.96 -10.36 9.69
N ILE A 181 -9.31 -11.43 9.23
CA ILE A 181 -9.87 -12.79 9.34
C ILE A 181 -9.80 -13.31 10.78
N ALA A 182 -8.68 -13.10 11.49
CA ALA A 182 -8.51 -13.57 12.86
C ALA A 182 -9.46 -12.91 13.87
N ARG A 183 -9.89 -11.68 13.60
CA ARG A 183 -10.70 -10.83 14.50
C ARG A 183 -12.05 -10.44 13.92
N GLU A 184 -12.57 -11.15 12.92
CA GLU A 184 -13.81 -10.83 12.21
C GLU A 184 -14.98 -10.41 13.12
N LYS A 185 -15.09 -11.04 14.29
CA LYS A 185 -16.15 -10.76 15.27
C LYS A 185 -15.85 -9.60 16.24
N GLU A 186 -14.62 -9.14 16.28
CA GLU A 186 -14.12 -8.14 17.27
C GLU A 186 -13.23 -7.10 16.59
N LEU A 187 -13.65 -6.63 15.41
CA LEU A 187 -12.91 -5.60 14.69
C LEU A 187 -13.11 -4.23 15.35
N HIS A 188 -11.99 -3.57 15.65
CA HIS A 188 -11.98 -2.21 16.13
C HIS A 188 -11.20 -1.31 15.17
N ARG A 189 -11.84 -0.27 14.64
CA ARG A 189 -11.26 0.64 13.67
C ARG A 189 -9.93 1.22 14.13
N LYS A 190 -9.85 1.75 15.36
CA LYS A 190 -8.62 2.33 15.89
C LYS A 190 -7.47 1.33 15.97
N THR A 191 -7.77 0.08 16.31
CA THR A 191 -6.76 -0.99 16.36
C THR A 191 -6.28 -1.34 14.94
N LEU A 192 -7.19 -1.41 13.97
CA LEU A 192 -6.84 -1.63 12.57
C LEU A 192 -5.89 -0.54 12.06
N ASP A 193 -6.22 0.74 12.28
CA ASP A 193 -5.42 1.88 11.84
C ASP A 193 -4.01 1.86 12.45
N ARG A 194 -3.90 1.57 13.76
CA ARG A 194 -2.62 1.52 14.47
C ARG A 194 -1.79 0.30 14.11
N LEU A 195 -2.43 -0.86 13.97
CA LEU A 195 -1.78 -2.07 13.51
C LEU A 195 -1.23 -1.89 12.09
N ALA A 196 -2.03 -1.33 11.17
CA ALA A 196 -1.58 -1.01 9.83
C ALA A 196 -0.31 -0.16 9.86
N LEU A 197 -0.33 0.93 10.62
CA LEU A 197 0.85 1.78 10.76
C LEU A 197 2.06 0.99 11.23
N GLY A 198 1.92 0.15 12.28
CA GLY A 198 3.01 -0.69 12.79
C GLY A 198 3.56 -1.66 11.76
N LEU A 199 2.68 -2.31 10.98
CA LEU A 199 3.04 -3.26 9.94
C LEU A 199 3.83 -2.59 8.80
N PHE A 200 3.42 -1.39 8.36
CA PHE A 200 4.06 -0.68 7.25
C PHE A 200 5.39 0.01 7.62
N ILE A 201 5.79 0.02 8.89
CA ILE A 201 7.05 0.67 9.34
C ILE A 201 7.87 -0.21 10.29
N HIS A 202 7.57 -1.52 10.36
CA HIS A 202 8.18 -2.40 11.37
C HIS A 202 9.71 -2.43 11.31
N ASP A 203 10.26 -2.32 10.11
CA ASP A 203 11.68 -2.38 9.82
C ASP A 203 12.37 -1.00 9.74
N ILE A 204 11.75 0.08 10.24
CA ILE A 204 12.31 1.45 10.21
C ILE A 204 13.74 1.53 10.78
N GLY A 205 14.10 0.64 11.70
CA GLY A 205 15.42 0.57 12.28
C GLY A 205 16.51 0.12 11.30
N LEU A 206 16.18 -0.60 10.22
CA LEU A 206 17.12 -1.06 9.21
C LEU A 206 17.78 0.10 8.44
N ARG A 207 17.09 1.22 8.26
CA ARG A 207 17.65 2.41 7.58
C ARG A 207 18.83 3.05 8.32
N LYS A 208 19.07 2.69 9.57
CA LYS A 208 20.27 3.11 10.32
C LYS A 208 21.45 2.17 10.10
N ILE A 209 21.27 1.06 9.40
CA ILE A 209 22.30 0.11 9.04
C ILE A 209 22.84 0.47 7.64
N PRO A 210 24.16 0.54 7.46
CA PRO A 210 24.72 0.85 6.16
C PRO A 210 24.25 -0.12 5.08
N GLN A 211 23.85 0.42 3.93
CA GLN A 211 23.29 -0.34 2.81
C GLN A 211 24.22 -1.49 2.35
N PHE A 212 25.53 -1.30 2.37
CA PHE A 212 26.49 -2.35 1.99
C PHE A 212 26.46 -3.57 2.91
N VAL A 213 25.99 -3.42 4.17
CA VAL A 213 25.82 -4.54 5.10
C VAL A 213 24.55 -5.31 4.74
N LEU A 214 23.45 -4.59 4.46
CA LEU A 214 22.16 -5.20 4.09
C LEU A 214 22.20 -5.89 2.72
N ALA A 215 22.96 -5.33 1.77
CA ALA A 215 23.11 -5.85 0.41
C ALA A 215 24.20 -6.94 0.28
N LYS A 216 24.85 -7.33 1.38
CA LYS A 216 25.97 -8.27 1.34
C LYS A 216 25.50 -9.67 0.96
N THR A 217 26.10 -10.23 -0.08
CA THR A 217 25.81 -11.58 -0.59
C THR A 217 26.65 -12.69 0.05
N THR A 218 27.71 -12.30 0.78
CA THR A 218 28.57 -13.22 1.53
C THR A 218 28.12 -13.32 2.98
N THR A 219 28.60 -14.33 3.71
CA THR A 219 28.32 -14.51 5.13
C THR A 219 28.60 -13.23 5.93
N LEU A 220 27.63 -12.81 6.71
CA LEU A 220 27.79 -11.65 7.61
C LEU A 220 28.80 -11.97 8.70
N LYS A 221 29.61 -10.98 9.08
CA LYS A 221 30.44 -11.07 10.28
C LYS A 221 29.51 -10.95 11.50
N ARG A 222 29.92 -11.52 12.63
CA ARG A 222 29.15 -11.47 13.89
C ARG A 222 28.75 -10.05 14.28
N GLU A 223 29.65 -9.10 14.13
CA GLU A 223 29.37 -7.69 14.42
C GLU A 223 28.32 -7.06 13.47
N GLU A 224 28.29 -7.50 12.21
CA GLU A 224 27.29 -7.07 11.22
C GLU A 224 25.92 -7.69 11.54
N GLU A 225 25.91 -8.98 11.91
CA GLU A 225 24.70 -9.67 12.35
C GLU A 225 24.13 -9.05 13.63
N ASP A 226 24.99 -8.76 14.62
CA ASP A 226 24.58 -8.10 15.86
C ASP A 226 23.95 -6.72 15.57
N LYS A 227 24.50 -5.93 14.63
CA LYS A 227 23.90 -4.66 14.22
C LYS A 227 22.52 -4.86 13.60
N ILE A 228 22.37 -5.86 12.73
CA ILE A 228 21.06 -6.18 12.13
C ILE A 228 20.07 -6.59 13.23
N ARG A 229 20.45 -7.47 14.13
CA ARG A 229 19.61 -7.93 15.24
C ARG A 229 19.16 -6.81 16.19
N HIS A 230 19.87 -5.68 16.20
CA HIS A 230 19.51 -4.52 17.01
C HIS A 230 18.51 -3.56 16.36
N HIS A 231 18.13 -3.76 15.06
CA HIS A 231 17.22 -2.83 14.39
C HIS A 231 15.85 -2.68 15.06
N PRO A 232 15.23 -3.69 15.73
CA PRO A 232 13.96 -3.49 16.42
C PRO A 232 14.07 -2.47 17.55
N LEU A 233 15.18 -2.51 18.30
CA LEU A 233 15.46 -1.54 19.38
C LEU A 233 15.73 -0.13 18.83
N VAL A 234 16.45 -0.05 17.68
CA VAL A 234 16.70 1.21 16.99
C VAL A 234 15.40 1.79 16.45
N GLY A 235 14.56 0.97 15.83
CA GLY A 235 13.23 1.35 15.35
C GLY A 235 12.34 1.88 16.47
N ALA A 236 12.28 1.17 17.59
CA ALA A 236 11.52 1.61 18.76
C ALA A 236 11.99 2.98 19.29
N ARG A 237 13.29 3.29 19.21
CA ARG A 237 13.82 4.61 19.55
C ARG A 237 13.37 5.68 18.54
N VAL A 238 13.38 5.36 17.24
CA VAL A 238 12.95 6.29 16.19
C VAL A 238 11.47 6.65 16.37
N ILE A 239 10.58 5.67 16.51
CA ILE A 239 9.14 5.93 16.68
C ILE A 239 8.84 6.70 17.96
N ARG A 240 9.57 6.42 19.05
CA ARG A 240 9.46 7.18 20.31
C ARG A 240 9.84 8.65 20.12
N ASN A 241 10.92 8.93 19.41
CA ASN A 241 11.38 10.30 19.15
C ASN A 241 10.37 11.08 18.27
N LEU A 242 9.57 10.39 17.46
CA LEU A 242 8.48 10.97 16.69
C LEU A 242 7.19 11.17 17.50
N GLY A 243 7.17 10.74 18.77
CA GLY A 243 5.99 10.80 19.62
C GLY A 243 4.95 9.74 19.31
N ILE A 244 5.31 8.67 18.59
CA ILE A 244 4.41 7.56 18.27
C ILE A 244 4.42 6.60 19.47
N ALA A 245 3.32 6.57 20.22
CA ALA A 245 3.17 5.78 21.44
C ALA A 245 2.01 4.77 21.37
N TYR A 246 1.63 4.35 20.17
CA TYR A 246 0.58 3.33 19.99
C TYR A 246 1.16 1.96 20.26
N ASP A 247 0.51 1.19 21.13
CA ASP A 247 0.99 -0.14 21.53
C ASP A 247 1.17 -1.06 20.34
N GLU A 248 0.21 -1.07 19.40
CA GLU A 248 0.23 -1.90 18.21
C GLU A 248 1.47 -1.60 17.34
N VAL A 249 1.85 -0.32 17.21
CA VAL A 249 3.04 0.10 16.46
C VAL A 249 4.32 -0.34 17.15
N VAL A 250 4.42 -0.08 18.47
CA VAL A 250 5.59 -0.46 19.28
C VAL A 250 5.78 -1.98 19.24
N GLN A 251 4.69 -2.73 19.35
CA GLN A 251 4.70 -4.19 19.31
C GLN A 251 5.16 -4.74 17.97
N CYS A 252 4.65 -4.22 16.84
CA CYS A 252 5.12 -4.62 15.51
C CYS A 252 6.63 -4.39 15.38
N VAL A 253 7.12 -3.20 15.74
CA VAL A 253 8.53 -2.83 15.60
C VAL A 253 9.45 -3.67 16.51
N LEU A 254 9.03 -3.95 17.75
CA LEU A 254 9.87 -4.67 18.71
C LEU A 254 9.78 -6.19 18.62
N GLU A 255 8.64 -6.75 18.18
CA GLU A 255 8.35 -8.17 18.36
C GLU A 255 8.34 -8.98 17.06
N HIS A 256 8.45 -8.37 15.87
CA HIS A 256 8.36 -9.09 14.59
C HIS A 256 9.46 -10.18 14.42
N HIS A 257 10.55 -10.09 15.13
CA HIS A 257 11.58 -11.12 15.18
C HIS A 257 11.52 -12.01 16.42
N GLU A 258 10.54 -11.81 17.31
CA GLU A 258 10.29 -12.77 18.38
C GLU A 258 9.68 -14.07 17.82
N ARG A 259 9.94 -15.17 18.54
CA ARG A 259 9.48 -16.50 18.15
C ARG A 259 8.84 -17.18 19.37
N LEU A 260 7.76 -17.93 19.15
CA LEU A 260 6.96 -18.54 20.25
C LEU A 260 7.78 -19.43 21.19
N ASP A 261 8.86 -20.03 20.69
CA ASP A 261 9.77 -20.89 21.45
C ASP A 261 10.83 -20.09 22.25
N GLY A 262 10.87 -18.75 22.12
CA GLY A 262 11.87 -17.89 22.77
C GLY A 262 13.23 -17.84 22.06
N SER A 263 13.34 -18.43 20.87
CA SER A 263 14.56 -18.36 20.05
C SER A 263 14.74 -17.03 19.31
N GLY A 264 13.74 -16.15 19.37
CA GLY A 264 13.72 -14.86 18.73
C GLY A 264 14.57 -13.78 19.41
N TYR A 265 14.43 -12.57 18.93
CA TYR A 265 15.08 -11.36 19.47
C TYR A 265 14.19 -10.13 19.29
N PRO A 266 14.40 -9.02 20.01
CA PRO A 266 15.52 -8.71 20.90
C PRO A 266 15.32 -9.14 22.36
N GLN A 267 14.09 -9.45 22.78
CA GLN A 267 13.73 -9.69 24.18
C GLN A 267 13.62 -11.19 24.52
N LYS A 268 13.66 -12.08 23.52
CA LYS A 268 13.48 -13.54 23.65
C LYS A 268 12.17 -13.92 24.31
N LYS A 269 11.12 -13.18 23.97
CA LYS A 269 9.75 -13.45 24.44
C LYS A 269 9.26 -14.82 24.00
N ARG A 270 8.37 -15.39 24.79
CA ARG A 270 7.75 -16.68 24.51
C ARG A 270 6.25 -16.49 24.34
N ASP A 271 5.63 -17.29 23.50
CA ASP A 271 4.20 -17.40 23.21
C ASP A 271 3.31 -16.29 23.79
N ARG A 272 2.88 -16.41 25.08
CA ARG A 272 1.95 -15.46 25.71
C ARG A 272 2.54 -14.07 25.98
N GLU A 273 3.85 -13.94 25.96
CA GLU A 273 4.54 -12.67 26.14
C GLU A 273 4.59 -11.84 24.85
N ILE A 274 4.42 -12.52 23.68
CA ILE A 274 4.36 -11.86 22.37
C ILE A 274 2.92 -11.41 22.13
N SER A 275 2.76 -10.13 21.83
CA SER A 275 1.46 -9.54 21.52
C SER A 275 0.85 -10.12 20.24
N ILE A 276 -0.45 -9.95 20.06
CA ILE A 276 -1.11 -10.36 18.80
C ILE A 276 -0.57 -9.57 17.59
N SER A 277 -0.27 -8.27 17.77
CA SER A 277 0.35 -7.43 16.75
C SER A 277 1.73 -7.96 16.35
N GLY A 278 2.55 -8.33 17.35
CA GLY A 278 3.86 -8.94 17.12
C GLY A 278 3.77 -10.29 16.40
N LYS A 279 2.84 -11.18 16.81
CA LYS A 279 2.62 -12.48 16.14
C LYS A 279 2.19 -12.32 14.70
N ILE A 280 1.26 -11.40 14.41
CA ILE A 280 0.81 -11.09 13.04
C ILE A 280 1.97 -10.54 12.22
N CYS A 281 2.71 -9.56 12.75
CA CYS A 281 3.85 -8.95 12.06
C CYS A 281 4.94 -9.98 11.78
N ALA A 282 5.31 -10.82 12.77
CA ALA A 282 6.32 -11.87 12.61
C ALA A 282 5.99 -12.89 11.51
N LEU A 283 4.72 -13.30 11.41
CA LEU A 283 4.27 -14.22 10.37
C LEU A 283 4.25 -13.55 8.99
N ALA A 284 3.72 -12.32 8.91
CA ALA A 284 3.64 -11.55 7.67
C ALA A 284 5.03 -11.20 7.12
N ASP A 285 5.96 -10.76 7.97
CA ASP A 285 7.36 -10.51 7.63
C ASP A 285 8.03 -11.77 7.05
N SER A 286 7.94 -12.88 7.77
CA SER A 286 8.55 -14.14 7.33
C SER A 286 7.95 -14.63 6.01
N PHE A 287 6.63 -14.53 5.83
CA PHE A 287 5.96 -14.88 4.58
C PHE A 287 6.43 -14.00 3.43
N SER A 288 6.44 -12.67 3.60
CA SER A 288 6.92 -11.72 2.60
C SER A 288 8.39 -11.99 2.24
N ALA A 289 9.23 -12.26 3.24
CA ALA A 289 10.64 -12.58 3.04
C ALA A 289 10.85 -13.87 2.23
N MET A 290 10.06 -14.91 2.46
CA MET A 290 10.16 -16.20 1.77
C MET A 290 9.63 -16.13 0.33
N THR A 291 8.65 -15.28 0.06
CA THR A 291 7.99 -15.15 -1.25
C THR A 291 8.59 -14.06 -2.14
N SER A 292 9.53 -13.27 -1.65
CA SER A 292 10.25 -12.26 -2.40
C SER A 292 11.63 -12.78 -2.86
N GLN A 293 12.05 -12.35 -4.04
CA GLN A 293 13.37 -12.69 -4.57
C GLN A 293 14.44 -11.92 -3.80
N ARG A 294 15.42 -12.65 -3.23
CA ARG A 294 16.53 -12.05 -2.48
C ARG A 294 17.88 -12.36 -3.14
N PRO A 295 18.91 -11.51 -2.98
CA PRO A 295 20.21 -11.72 -3.61
C PRO A 295 20.87 -13.07 -3.28
N TYR A 296 20.51 -13.67 -2.14
CA TYR A 296 21.12 -14.90 -1.59
C TYR A 296 20.12 -16.04 -1.39
N SER A 297 18.86 -15.88 -1.79
CA SER A 297 17.82 -16.90 -1.63
C SER A 297 16.79 -16.77 -2.75
N ALA A 298 16.51 -17.87 -3.44
CA ALA A 298 15.40 -17.92 -4.38
C ALA A 298 14.07 -17.78 -3.63
N CYS A 299 13.12 -17.06 -4.21
CA CYS A 299 11.77 -17.02 -3.68
C CYS A 299 11.10 -18.39 -3.82
N ILE A 300 10.31 -18.76 -2.83
CA ILE A 300 9.48 -19.97 -2.87
C ILE A 300 8.04 -19.63 -3.20
N PRO A 301 7.28 -20.55 -3.79
CA PRO A 301 5.86 -20.35 -4.06
C PRO A 301 5.08 -20.00 -2.79
N PRO A 302 4.11 -19.07 -2.84
CA PRO A 302 3.36 -18.63 -1.65
C PRO A 302 2.70 -19.79 -0.87
N ALA A 303 2.17 -20.79 -1.57
CA ALA A 303 1.57 -21.95 -0.90
C ALA A 303 2.61 -22.76 -0.11
N GLU A 304 3.81 -22.97 -0.66
CA GLU A 304 4.91 -23.65 0.02
C GLU A 304 5.39 -22.85 1.24
N ALA A 305 5.51 -21.52 1.11
CA ALA A 305 5.85 -20.65 2.22
C ALA A 305 4.85 -20.75 3.37
N ALA A 306 3.54 -20.71 3.05
CA ALA A 306 2.51 -20.81 4.05
C ALA A 306 2.49 -22.20 4.74
N VAL A 307 2.73 -23.28 4.00
CA VAL A 307 2.85 -24.63 4.56
C VAL A 307 4.07 -24.73 5.49
N ALA A 308 5.21 -24.20 5.07
CA ALA A 308 6.42 -24.18 5.90
C ALA A 308 6.20 -23.42 7.22
N LEU A 309 5.57 -22.24 7.16
CA LEU A 309 5.23 -21.45 8.34
C LEU A 309 4.19 -22.14 9.25
N LEU A 310 3.25 -22.88 8.69
CA LEU A 310 2.28 -23.65 9.45
C LEU A 310 2.93 -24.82 10.21
N GLN A 311 3.97 -25.43 9.64
CA GLN A 311 4.71 -26.54 10.23
C GLN A 311 5.75 -26.07 11.27
N ASP A 312 6.19 -24.82 11.20
CA ASP A 312 7.18 -24.27 12.14
C ASP A 312 6.51 -23.82 13.44
N ARG A 313 6.87 -24.48 14.56
CA ARG A 313 6.35 -24.18 15.90
C ARG A 313 6.74 -22.79 16.44
N LYS A 314 7.58 -22.07 15.73
CA LYS A 314 7.98 -20.68 16.06
C LYS A 314 6.90 -19.66 15.78
N TYR A 315 5.89 -20.01 14.97
CA TYR A 315 4.80 -19.13 14.56
C TYR A 315 3.45 -19.59 15.13
N ASP A 316 2.51 -18.63 15.21
CA ASP A 316 1.15 -18.92 15.67
C ASP A 316 0.41 -19.78 14.63
N LYS A 317 0.05 -21.00 15.05
CA LYS A 317 -0.59 -21.98 14.18
C LYS A 317 -1.94 -21.51 13.62
N ARG A 318 -2.73 -20.76 14.42
CA ARG A 318 -4.02 -20.23 13.96
C ARG A 318 -3.82 -19.21 12.85
N LEU A 319 -2.89 -18.27 13.02
CA LEU A 319 -2.57 -17.29 12.00
C LEU A 319 -1.99 -17.92 10.73
N ALA A 320 -1.09 -18.92 10.87
CA ALA A 320 -0.55 -19.66 9.73
C ALA A 320 -1.63 -20.47 8.98
N THR A 321 -2.62 -21.03 9.68
CA THR A 321 -3.77 -21.69 9.05
C THR A 321 -4.62 -20.68 8.27
N ILE A 322 -4.86 -19.49 8.82
CA ILE A 322 -5.58 -18.41 8.12
C ILE A 322 -4.85 -18.01 6.83
N LEU A 323 -3.53 -17.84 6.90
CA LEU A 323 -2.71 -17.50 5.73
C LEU A 323 -2.84 -18.55 4.62
N LEU A 324 -2.68 -19.83 4.97
CA LEU A 324 -2.80 -20.93 4.02
C LEU A 324 -4.21 -21.00 3.41
N SER A 325 -5.25 -20.85 4.23
CA SER A 325 -6.64 -20.85 3.77
C SER A 325 -6.93 -19.68 2.83
N ALA A 326 -6.39 -18.48 3.13
CA ALA A 326 -6.55 -17.32 2.29
C ALA A 326 -5.96 -17.53 0.88
N LEU A 327 -4.81 -18.18 0.77
CA LEU A 327 -4.18 -18.51 -0.52
C LEU A 327 -5.02 -19.45 -1.39
N HIS A 328 -5.85 -20.32 -0.79
CA HIS A 328 -6.73 -21.23 -1.53
C HIS A 328 -8.07 -20.60 -1.93
N THR A 329 -8.46 -19.49 -1.29
CA THR A 329 -9.75 -18.81 -1.55
C THR A 329 -9.60 -17.56 -2.42
N ILE A 330 -8.38 -17.23 -2.77
CA ILE A 330 -7.97 -16.14 -3.63
C ILE A 330 -7.54 -16.67 -4.99
#